data_8fb1aefea4e3acc4ca0d2b5497c1aaba
#
_entry.id   8fb1aefea4e3acc4ca0d2b5497c1aaba
#
_cell.length_a   1.000
_cell.length_b   1.000
_cell.length_c   1.000
_cell.angle_alpha   90.00
_cell.angle_beta   90.00
_cell.angle_gamma   90.00
#
_symmetry.space_group_name_H-M   'P 1'
#
loop_
_entity.id
_entity.type
_entity.pdbx_description
1 polymer ?
#
loop_
_entity_poly.entity_id
_entity_poly.type
_entity_poly.pdbx_seq_one_letter_code
_entity_poly.pdbx_strand_id
1 'polypeptide(L)'
;MRARLALSAALCIAPLAADPARAEPAPYRISGLAPGEALSIRAEPDPSAEQIGEIRSRALVFGCTNETPSRTTWCRVKAGRVLGWARRRYLAPD
;
A
#
# COMPACT_ATOMS: atom_id res chain seq x y z
N MET A 1 -0.71 -51.00 -20.50
CA MET A 1 -0.86 -50.47 -20.46
C MET A 1 -0.82 -49.42 -20.12
N ARG A 2 -0.86 -49.07 -19.94
CA ARG A 2 -0.93 -48.25 -19.76
C ARG A 2 -1.02 -47.20 -19.42
N ALA A 3 -1.00 -46.91 -19.11
CA ALA A 3 -1.12 -46.03 -18.88
C ALA A 3 -1.03 -45.01 -18.54
N ARG A 4 -1.07 -44.65 -18.42
CA ARG A 4 -1.11 -43.78 -18.29
C ARG A 4 -1.18 -42.73 -17.99
N LEU A 5 -1.27 -42.34 -17.70
CA LEU A 5 -1.42 -41.49 -17.53
C LEU A 5 -1.44 -40.47 -17.17
N ALA A 6 -1.48 -40.22 -17.00
CA ALA A 6 -1.54 -39.34 -16.81
C ALA A 6 -1.53 -38.34 -16.50
N LEU A 7 -1.67 -37.88 -16.27
CA LEU A 7 -1.78 -36.97 -16.09
C LEU A 7 -1.86 -35.99 -15.76
N SER A 8 -1.88 -35.67 -15.54
CA SER A 8 -2.01 -34.79 -15.36
C SER A 8 -1.95 -33.77 -14.97
N ALA A 9 -2.05 -33.46 -14.80
CA ALA A 9 -2.09 -32.58 -14.56
C ALA A 9 -2.05 -31.58 -14.27
N ALA A 10 -2.02 -31.26 -14.15
CA ALA A 10 -2.00 -30.33 -13.98
C ALA A 10 -2.25 -29.32 -13.66
N LEU A 11 -2.57 -29.00 -13.44
CA LEU A 11 -2.87 -28.08 -13.28
C LEU A 11 -2.85 -27.13 -12.76
N CYS A 12 -2.81 -26.94 -12.46
CA CYS A 12 -2.93 -26.19 -11.96
C CYS A 12 -2.72 -25.14 -11.84
N ILE A 13 -2.77 -24.58 -11.80
CA ILE A 13 -2.51 -23.68 -11.80
C ILE A 13 -2.93 -22.67 -11.63
N ALA A 14 -3.23 -22.37 -11.45
CA ALA A 14 -3.68 -21.46 -11.33
C ALA A 14 -3.47 -20.48 -10.86
N PRO A 15 -3.72 -19.98 -10.61
CA PRO A 15 -3.76 -19.07 -10.33
C PRO A 15 -3.34 -18.12 -9.85
N LEU A 16 -3.10 -17.93 -9.81
CA LEU A 16 -2.65 -17.16 -9.60
C LEU A 16 -3.19 -16.08 -9.60
N ALA A 17 -3.90 -16.00 -9.70
CA ALA A 17 -4.71 -14.88 -9.80
C ALA A 17 -4.34 -13.87 -8.81
N ALA A 18 -4.49 -12.63 -9.19
CA ALA A 18 -4.16 -11.57 -8.28
C ALA A 18 -5.03 -11.67 -7.07
N ASP A 19 -4.42 -11.67 -5.92
CA ASP A 19 -5.10 -11.56 -4.67
C ASP A 19 -5.42 -10.08 -4.46
N PRO A 20 -6.70 -9.70 -4.33
CA PRO A 20 -7.01 -8.28 -4.14
C PRO A 20 -6.31 -7.68 -2.93
N ALA A 21 -6.04 -8.47 -1.89
CA ALA A 21 -5.34 -7.97 -0.73
C ALA A 21 -3.89 -7.68 -1.02
N ARG A 22 -3.43 -8.08 -2.17
CA ARG A 22 -2.05 -7.86 -2.59
C ARG A 22 -1.98 -6.98 -3.81
N ALA A 23 -2.93 -6.08 -3.95
CA ALA A 23 -2.90 -5.15 -5.05
C ALA A 23 -1.54 -4.48 -5.10
N GLU A 24 -1.09 -4.24 -6.30
CA GLU A 24 0.19 -3.59 -6.49
C GLU A 24 0.15 -2.19 -5.91
N PRO A 25 1.27 -1.72 -5.39
CA PRO A 25 1.31 -0.36 -4.86
C PRO A 25 1.06 0.63 -5.98
N ALA A 26 0.41 1.73 -5.62
CA ALA A 26 0.08 2.78 -6.56
C ALA A 26 0.74 4.08 -6.13
N PRO A 27 1.15 4.92 -7.09
CA PRO A 27 1.74 6.20 -6.74
C PRO A 27 0.69 7.19 -6.28
N TYR A 28 1.01 7.90 -5.22
CA TYR A 28 0.16 8.95 -4.67
C TYR A 28 1.02 10.18 -4.47
N ARG A 29 0.40 11.34 -4.52
CA ARG A 29 1.06 12.61 -4.25
C ARG A 29 0.52 13.22 -2.98
N ILE A 30 1.30 14.12 -2.40
CA ILE A 30 0.87 14.89 -1.25
C ILE A 30 -0.24 15.85 -1.69
N SER A 31 -1.25 16.00 -0.84
CA SER A 31 -2.37 16.89 -1.10
C SER A 31 -2.89 17.44 0.21
N GLY A 32 -3.33 18.68 0.21
CA GLY A 32 -3.99 19.27 1.37
C GLY A 32 -3.08 19.78 2.47
N LEU A 33 -1.79 19.78 2.26
CA LEU A 33 -0.85 20.38 3.21
C LEU A 33 -0.46 21.76 2.73
N ALA A 34 0.02 22.58 3.66
CA ALA A 34 0.54 23.89 3.31
C ALA A 34 1.82 23.72 2.49
N PRO A 35 2.12 24.71 1.63
CA PRO A 35 3.35 24.65 0.86
C PRO A 35 4.56 24.47 1.77
N GLY A 36 5.44 23.57 1.40
CA GLY A 36 6.66 23.31 2.17
C GLY A 36 6.49 22.33 3.31
N GLU A 37 5.27 21.95 3.64
CA GLU A 37 5.06 20.93 4.67
C GLU A 37 5.22 19.54 4.11
N ALA A 38 5.71 18.63 4.96
CA ALA A 38 5.86 17.24 4.61
C ALA A 38 4.87 16.42 5.41
N LEU A 39 4.50 15.27 4.86
CA LEU A 39 3.58 14.35 5.53
C LEU A 39 4.41 13.34 6.31
N SER A 40 4.12 13.23 7.60
CA SER A 40 4.85 12.31 8.47
C SER A 40 4.52 10.86 8.13
N ILE A 41 5.55 10.02 8.17
CA ILE A 41 5.41 8.57 8.10
C ILE A 41 5.66 8.05 9.50
N ARG A 42 4.71 7.27 10.01
CA ARG A 42 4.81 6.74 11.37
C ARG A 42 4.98 5.24 11.34
N ALA A 43 5.54 4.72 12.42
CA ALA A 43 5.81 3.28 12.51
C ALA A 43 4.51 2.46 12.54
N GLU A 44 3.41 3.06 13.02
CA GLU A 44 2.12 2.39 13.11
C GLU A 44 1.02 3.38 12.73
N PRO A 45 -0.17 2.90 12.39
CA PRO A 45 -1.26 3.79 11.98
C PRO A 45 -1.90 4.47 13.21
N ASP A 46 -1.14 5.31 13.86
CA ASP A 46 -1.51 5.94 15.11
C ASP A 46 -0.80 7.28 15.20
N PRO A 47 -1.53 8.36 15.54
CA PRO A 47 -0.89 9.69 15.63
C PRO A 47 0.19 9.77 16.71
N SER A 48 0.16 8.87 17.70
CA SER A 48 1.17 8.88 18.74
C SER A 48 2.34 7.96 18.45
N ALA A 49 2.30 7.24 17.32
CA ALA A 49 3.39 6.36 16.94
C ALA A 49 4.62 7.16 16.54
N GLU A 50 5.78 6.52 16.63
CA GLU A 50 7.03 7.18 16.30
C GLU A 50 7.04 7.61 14.84
N GLN A 51 7.50 8.83 14.58
CA GLN A 51 7.71 9.31 13.23
C GLN A 51 9.02 8.76 12.72
N ILE A 52 8.98 8.03 11.61
CA ILE A 52 10.15 7.37 11.07
C ILE A 52 10.58 7.94 9.73
N GLY A 53 9.84 8.89 9.18
CA GLY A 53 10.20 9.51 7.93
C GLY A 53 9.17 10.53 7.50
N GLU A 54 9.34 11.04 6.28
CA GLU A 54 8.46 12.06 5.72
C GLU A 54 8.28 11.85 4.24
N ILE A 55 7.10 12.25 3.74
CA ILE A 55 6.83 12.30 2.31
C ILE A 55 6.79 13.76 1.91
N ARG A 56 7.62 14.14 0.93
CA ARG A 56 7.66 15.52 0.48
C ARG A 56 6.95 15.75 -0.84
N SER A 57 6.78 14.73 -1.65
CA SER A 57 6.05 14.90 -2.90
C SER A 57 5.23 13.65 -3.23
N ARG A 58 5.85 12.50 -3.35
CA ARG A 58 5.17 11.27 -3.76
C ARG A 58 5.59 10.10 -2.91
N ALA A 59 4.70 9.11 -2.86
CA ALA A 59 4.97 7.85 -2.18
C ALA A 59 4.16 6.77 -2.86
N LEU A 60 4.56 5.53 -2.63
CA LEU A 60 3.77 4.38 -3.06
C LEU A 60 2.83 4.01 -1.93
N VAL A 61 1.59 3.74 -2.27
CA VAL A 61 0.56 3.33 -1.30
C VAL A 61 0.23 1.87 -1.54
N PHE A 62 0.31 1.06 -0.47
CA PHE A 62 0.11 -0.38 -0.56
C PHE A 62 -1.28 -0.81 -0.11
N GLY A 63 -1.95 0.03 0.65
CA GLY A 63 -3.27 -0.28 1.18
C GLY A 63 -3.54 0.61 2.36
N CYS A 64 -4.79 0.62 2.81
CA CYS A 64 -5.20 1.53 3.86
C CYS A 64 -6.02 0.79 4.90
N THR A 65 -6.18 1.42 6.07
CA THR A 65 -6.90 0.78 7.17
C THR A 65 -8.38 0.57 6.86
N ASN A 66 -8.92 1.40 5.94
CA ASN A 66 -10.25 1.14 5.39
C ASN A 66 -10.33 1.82 4.03
N GLU A 67 -11.43 1.57 3.32
CA GLU A 67 -11.55 2.01 1.94
C GLU A 67 -12.01 3.45 1.81
N THR A 68 -12.58 4.01 2.85
CA THR A 68 -13.12 5.36 2.79
C THR A 68 -12.09 6.35 3.31
N PRO A 69 -11.64 7.29 2.48
CA PRO A 69 -10.74 8.31 2.98
C PRO A 69 -11.41 9.12 4.07
N SER A 70 -10.74 9.24 5.21
CA SER A 70 -11.30 9.99 6.34
C SER A 70 -10.15 10.46 7.21
N ARG A 71 -10.50 11.19 8.27
CA ARG A 71 -9.50 11.71 9.19
C ARG A 71 -8.81 10.61 9.96
N THR A 72 -9.45 9.43 10.05
CA THR A 72 -8.89 8.31 10.81
C THR A 72 -8.33 7.22 9.92
N THR A 73 -8.34 7.41 8.61
CA THR A 73 -7.82 6.40 7.69
C THR A 73 -6.32 6.60 7.52
N TRP A 74 -5.57 5.52 7.66
CA TRP A 74 -4.13 5.48 7.48
C TRP A 74 -3.81 4.56 6.33
N CYS A 75 -2.75 4.89 5.59
CA CYS A 75 -2.30 4.06 4.49
C CYS A 75 -0.86 3.65 4.70
N ARG A 76 -0.57 2.41 4.34
CA ARG A 76 0.80 1.94 4.35
C ARG A 76 1.50 2.50 3.13
N VAL A 77 2.62 3.16 3.36
CA VAL A 77 3.30 3.91 2.31
C VAL A 77 4.79 3.60 2.32
N LYS A 78 5.38 3.81 1.17
CA LYS A 78 6.83 3.75 1.05
C LYS A 78 7.30 5.00 0.32
N ALA A 79 8.20 5.72 0.94
CA ALA A 79 8.84 6.88 0.35
C ALA A 79 10.34 6.70 0.48
N GLY A 80 11.03 6.59 -0.66
CA GLY A 80 12.43 6.25 -0.63
C GLY A 80 12.60 4.88 0.00
N ARG A 81 13.32 4.83 1.10
CA ARG A 81 13.56 3.58 1.82
C ARG A 81 12.69 3.41 3.04
N VAL A 82 11.83 4.39 3.31
CA VAL A 82 11.03 4.37 4.53
C VAL A 82 9.69 3.74 4.22
N LEU A 83 9.34 2.72 4.98
CA LEU A 83 8.07 2.03 4.89
C LEU A 83 7.33 2.24 6.20
N GLY A 84 6.11 2.76 6.13
CA GLY A 84 5.35 3.03 7.35
C GLY A 84 3.95 3.46 7.02
N TRP A 85 3.36 4.30 7.88
CA TRP A 85 1.97 4.67 7.80
C TRP A 85 1.82 6.18 7.72
N ALA A 86 0.93 6.63 6.85
CA ALA A 86 0.66 8.06 6.68
C ALA A 86 -0.85 8.27 6.58
N ARG A 87 -1.27 9.50 6.90
CA ARG A 87 -2.70 9.84 6.89
C ARG A 87 -3.25 9.89 5.48
N ARG A 88 -4.32 9.16 5.24
CA ARG A 88 -4.92 9.07 3.91
C ARG A 88 -5.42 10.42 3.42
N ARG A 89 -5.88 11.26 4.33
CA ARG A 89 -6.47 12.55 3.94
C ARG A 89 -5.49 13.47 3.23
N TYR A 90 -4.20 13.23 3.37
CA TYR A 90 -3.18 14.07 2.74
C TYR A 90 -2.55 13.40 1.53
N LEU A 91 -3.17 12.35 1.03
CA LEU A 91 -2.67 11.62 -0.13
C LEU A 91 -3.74 11.60 -1.20
N ALA A 92 -3.32 11.82 -2.44
CA ALA A 92 -4.22 11.77 -3.59
C ALA A 92 -3.60 10.90 -4.66
N PRO A 93 -4.39 10.11 -5.36
CA PRO A 93 -3.83 9.31 -6.46
C PRO A 93 -3.13 10.20 -7.46
N ASP A 94 -1.98 9.75 -7.91
CA ASP A 94 -1.16 10.51 -8.83
C ASP A 94 -1.53 10.23 -10.28
#